data_86bfe91099f1915c943dfeb464ea868c
#
_entry.id   86bfe91099f1915c943dfeb464ea868c
#
_cell.length_a   1.000
_cell.length_b   1.000
_cell.length_c   1.000
_cell.angle_alpha   90.00
_cell.angle_beta   90.00
_cell.angle_gamma   90.00
#
_symmetry.space_group_name_H-M   'P 1'
#
loop_
_entity.id
_entity.type
_entity.pdbx_description
1 polymer ?
#
loop_
_entity_poly.entity_id
_entity_poly.type
_entity_poly.pdbx_seq_one_letter_code
_entity_poly.pdbx_strand_id
1 'polypeptide(L)'
;MSRSAEGTGVTATAQGQAHGARHPLLRSLLGALITALPVVIIGMLVIAFAPAYLVRVAFAAYVNLLIVLGLQMFMGNSMVANLGQGAFVGIGAYSVAILATPVAMKKLSIPHAPFGLGQIAIDPLLAALAGLGISGIVAVLTGLVIARLSGEAATILTFSLMMIVHSVFIHWTDLFKGAQAFFGIPQIVGLPTAIAAAVAGIVIARLFKDSRAGLQLRASAESLLAAKAF
;
A
#
# COMPACT_ATOMS: atom_id res chain seq x y z
N MET A 1 57.74 47.27 -13.17
CA MET A 1 57.89 45.82 -13.33
C MET A 1 56.57 45.22 -12.91
N SER A 2 55.61 45.08 -13.80
CA SER A 2 55.40 44.00 -14.79
C SER A 2 55.23 42.63 -14.11
N ARG A 3 53.97 42.17 -14.05
CA ARG A 3 53.55 40.85 -14.47
C ARG A 3 52.01 40.69 -14.32
N SER A 4 51.38 40.82 -15.39
CA SER A 4 50.33 40.03 -15.99
C SER A 4 50.06 38.71 -15.26
N ALA A 5 48.84 38.54 -14.74
CA ALA A 5 48.28 37.25 -14.37
C ALA A 5 47.15 36.95 -15.34
N GLU A 6 47.36 35.95 -16.14
CA GLU A 6 46.46 35.34 -17.10
C GLU A 6 45.15 34.91 -16.43
N GLY A 7 44.08 35.43 -16.94
CA GLY A 7 42.76 34.91 -16.70
C GLY A 7 42.55 33.64 -17.48
N THR A 8 42.68 32.48 -16.85
CA THR A 8 42.15 31.24 -17.36
C THR A 8 40.64 31.27 -17.18
N GLY A 9 39.99 31.62 -18.27
CA GLY A 9 38.54 31.47 -18.40
C GLY A 9 38.15 30.00 -18.26
N VAL A 10 37.62 29.64 -17.11
CA VAL A 10 36.79 28.44 -16.98
C VAL A 10 35.47 28.77 -17.67
N THR A 11 35.42 28.60 -18.96
CA THR A 11 34.18 28.46 -19.68
C THR A 11 33.55 27.16 -19.19
N ALA A 12 32.78 27.25 -18.11
CA ALA A 12 31.83 26.25 -17.72
C ALA A 12 30.87 26.11 -18.93
N THR A 13 31.12 25.12 -19.73
CA THR A 13 30.18 24.61 -20.71
C THR A 13 28.95 24.13 -19.95
N ALA A 14 28.05 25.07 -19.69
CA ALA A 14 26.67 24.78 -19.39
C ALA A 14 26.06 24.15 -20.67
N GLN A 15 26.49 22.94 -20.98
CA GLN A 15 25.71 22.06 -21.87
C GLN A 15 24.47 21.69 -21.07
N GLY A 16 23.52 22.61 -21.10
CA GLY A 16 22.14 22.35 -20.78
C GLY A 16 21.70 21.13 -21.58
N GLN A 17 21.63 20.01 -20.93
CA GLN A 17 20.86 18.88 -21.42
C GLN A 17 19.40 19.33 -21.46
N ALA A 18 19.04 19.98 -22.54
CA ALA A 18 17.67 20.07 -23.02
C ALA A 18 17.22 18.63 -23.35
N HIS A 19 17.04 17.81 -22.32
CA HIS A 19 16.31 16.57 -22.43
C HIS A 19 14.86 16.94 -22.63
N GLY A 20 14.42 16.78 -23.89
CA GLY A 20 13.11 17.11 -24.37
C GLY A 20 12.02 16.73 -23.37
N ALA A 21 11.12 17.66 -23.15
CA ALA A 21 9.90 17.55 -22.37
C ALA A 21 8.98 16.46 -22.97
N ARG A 22 9.38 15.21 -22.87
CA ARG A 22 8.49 14.06 -23.06
C ARG A 22 7.66 14.00 -21.80
N HIS A 23 6.34 14.10 -21.97
CA HIS A 23 5.32 14.15 -20.94
C HIS A 23 5.69 13.24 -19.73
N PRO A 24 5.83 13.77 -18.52
CA PRO A 24 6.26 13.00 -17.35
C PRO A 24 5.37 11.77 -17.11
N LEU A 25 4.09 11.86 -17.48
CA LEU A 25 3.12 10.77 -17.40
C LEU A 25 3.47 9.59 -18.33
N LEU A 26 4.01 9.85 -19.52
CA LEU A 26 4.41 8.78 -20.46
C LEU A 26 5.61 7.98 -19.91
N ARG A 27 6.55 8.63 -19.25
CA ARG A 27 7.69 7.95 -18.59
C ARG A 27 7.25 7.10 -17.42
N SER A 28 6.34 7.61 -16.59
CA SER A 28 5.82 6.83 -15.44
C SER A 28 5.00 5.64 -15.90
N LEU A 29 4.18 5.78 -16.95
CA LEU A 29 3.41 4.68 -17.54
C LEU A 29 4.30 3.62 -18.20
N LEU A 30 5.31 4.02 -18.96
CA LEU A 30 6.29 3.08 -19.53
C LEU A 30 7.05 2.33 -18.42
N GLY A 31 7.45 3.03 -17.37
CA GLY A 31 8.07 2.41 -16.20
C GLY A 31 7.13 1.45 -15.47
N ALA A 32 5.84 1.79 -15.37
CA ALA A 32 4.83 0.90 -14.82
C ALA A 32 4.63 -0.35 -15.68
N LEU A 33 4.58 -0.18 -17.01
CA LEU A 33 4.42 -1.29 -17.94
C LEU A 33 5.59 -2.27 -17.85
N ILE A 34 6.84 -1.78 -17.85
CA ILE A 34 8.03 -2.62 -17.72
C ILE A 34 8.04 -3.42 -16.40
N THR A 35 7.58 -2.80 -15.30
CA THR A 35 7.53 -3.50 -14.01
C THR A 35 6.32 -4.40 -13.85
N ALA A 36 5.18 -4.10 -14.50
CA ALA A 36 3.99 -4.93 -14.47
C ALA A 36 4.09 -6.16 -15.39
N LEU A 37 4.83 -6.04 -16.51
CA LEU A 37 4.93 -7.09 -17.51
C LEU A 37 5.39 -8.44 -16.95
N PRO A 38 6.51 -8.55 -16.20
CA PRO A 38 6.91 -9.83 -15.61
C PRO A 38 5.86 -10.38 -14.62
N VAL A 39 5.20 -9.50 -13.87
CA VAL A 39 4.14 -9.89 -12.92
C VAL A 39 2.98 -10.53 -13.67
N VAL A 40 2.52 -9.92 -14.77
CA VAL A 40 1.44 -10.46 -15.61
C VAL A 40 1.87 -11.78 -16.27
N ILE A 41 3.08 -11.86 -16.84
CA ILE A 41 3.58 -13.07 -17.49
C ILE A 41 3.61 -14.24 -16.51
N ILE A 42 4.19 -14.05 -15.33
CA ILE A 42 4.25 -15.09 -14.30
C ILE A 42 2.83 -15.54 -13.91
N GLY A 43 1.92 -14.61 -13.70
CA GLY A 43 0.53 -14.91 -13.37
C GLY A 43 -0.19 -15.71 -14.45
N MET A 44 -0.02 -15.34 -15.71
CA MET A 44 -0.60 -16.05 -16.84
C MET A 44 -0.02 -17.45 -17.01
N LEU A 45 1.30 -17.62 -16.82
CA LEU A 45 1.93 -18.94 -16.84
C LEU A 45 1.38 -19.86 -15.73
N VAL A 46 1.19 -19.30 -14.53
CA VAL A 46 0.60 -20.05 -13.41
C VAL A 46 -0.83 -20.46 -13.73
N ILE A 47 -1.65 -19.58 -14.31
CA ILE A 47 -3.02 -19.91 -14.70
C ILE A 47 -3.05 -21.03 -15.76
N ALA A 48 -2.10 -21.00 -16.73
CA ALA A 48 -2.10 -21.90 -17.88
C ALA A 48 -1.55 -23.31 -17.53
N PHE A 49 -0.54 -23.41 -16.69
CA PHE A 49 0.25 -24.62 -16.51
C PHE A 49 0.28 -25.17 -15.07
N ALA A 50 -0.13 -24.37 -14.07
CA ALA A 50 0.04 -24.77 -12.68
C ALA A 50 -1.15 -25.58 -12.15
N PRO A 51 -0.91 -26.60 -11.30
CA PRO A 51 -1.97 -27.28 -10.57
C PRO A 51 -2.67 -26.33 -9.57
N ALA A 52 -3.90 -26.68 -9.17
CA ALA A 52 -4.75 -25.85 -8.30
C ALA A 52 -4.08 -25.41 -7.00
N TYR A 53 -3.18 -26.19 -6.46
CA TYR A 53 -2.37 -25.83 -5.29
C TYR A 53 -1.48 -24.62 -5.57
N LEU A 54 -0.72 -24.61 -6.67
CA LEU A 54 0.16 -23.50 -7.03
C LEU A 54 -0.62 -22.22 -7.35
N VAL A 55 -1.82 -22.35 -7.91
CA VAL A 55 -2.72 -21.19 -8.14
C VAL A 55 -3.07 -20.51 -6.82
N ARG A 56 -3.32 -21.26 -5.74
CA ARG A 56 -3.59 -20.70 -4.41
C ARG A 56 -2.36 -20.01 -3.81
N VAL A 57 -1.18 -20.62 -3.96
CA VAL A 57 0.09 -20.03 -3.50
C VAL A 57 0.38 -18.74 -4.27
N ALA A 58 0.19 -18.75 -5.59
CA ALA A 58 0.35 -17.55 -6.40
C ALA A 58 -0.64 -16.45 -6.00
N PHE A 59 -1.90 -16.78 -5.76
CA PHE A 59 -2.87 -15.80 -5.25
C PHE A 59 -2.38 -15.13 -3.97
N ALA A 60 -1.90 -15.90 -2.99
CA ALA A 60 -1.33 -15.35 -1.76
C ALA A 60 -0.10 -14.48 -2.03
N ALA A 61 0.75 -14.86 -2.98
CA ALA A 61 1.91 -14.07 -3.39
C ALA A 61 1.51 -12.72 -3.99
N TYR A 62 0.46 -12.67 -4.83
CA TYR A 62 -0.07 -11.41 -5.41
C TYR A 62 -0.69 -10.51 -4.35
N VAL A 63 -1.39 -11.07 -3.36
CA VAL A 63 -1.90 -10.30 -2.21
C VAL A 63 -0.75 -9.71 -1.41
N ASN A 64 0.29 -10.50 -1.11
CA ASN A 64 1.50 -10.00 -0.43
C ASN A 64 2.22 -8.93 -1.25
N LEU A 65 2.28 -9.07 -2.58
CA LEU A 65 2.84 -8.05 -3.46
C LEU A 65 2.11 -6.71 -3.31
N LEU A 66 0.78 -6.72 -3.24
CA LEU A 66 -0.01 -5.51 -3.00
C LEU A 66 0.31 -4.85 -1.66
N ILE A 67 0.47 -5.64 -0.60
CA ILE A 67 0.86 -5.15 0.73
C ILE A 67 2.24 -4.49 0.66
N VAL A 68 3.20 -5.14 0.02
CA VAL A 68 4.57 -4.62 -0.15
C VAL A 68 4.58 -3.35 -1.02
N LEU A 69 3.76 -3.27 -2.07
CA LEU A 69 3.62 -2.06 -2.88
C LEU A 69 3.10 -0.89 -2.05
N GLY A 70 2.09 -1.12 -1.19
CA GLY A 70 1.60 -0.10 -0.26
C GLY A 70 2.69 0.38 0.69
N LEU A 71 3.47 -0.53 1.24
CA LEU A 71 4.60 -0.20 2.11
C LEU A 71 5.68 0.60 1.36
N GLN A 72 6.01 0.20 0.14
CA GLN A 72 6.99 0.86 -0.71
C GLN A 72 6.60 2.29 -1.06
N MET A 73 5.31 2.59 -1.21
CA MET A 73 4.85 3.95 -1.49
C MET A 73 5.24 4.93 -0.38
N PHE A 74 5.22 4.51 0.86
CA PHE A 74 5.61 5.34 1.99
C PHE A 74 7.11 5.18 2.33
N MET A 75 7.56 3.99 2.72
CA MET A 75 8.93 3.76 3.16
C MET A 75 9.97 4.02 2.07
N GLY A 76 9.67 3.61 0.83
CA GLY A 76 10.59 3.79 -0.30
C GLY A 76 10.79 5.24 -0.74
N ASN A 77 9.91 6.14 -0.31
CA ASN A 77 10.02 7.57 -0.64
C ASN A 77 10.38 8.44 0.57
N SER A 78 10.03 8.03 1.80
CA SER A 78 10.27 8.84 3.01
C SER A 78 11.51 8.45 3.79
N MET A 79 12.10 7.28 3.52
CA MET A 79 13.16 6.68 4.35
C MET A 79 12.77 6.44 5.82
N VAL A 80 11.48 6.60 6.16
CA VAL A 80 10.95 6.35 7.52
C VAL A 80 10.25 4.99 7.53
N ALA A 81 10.62 4.14 8.47
CA ALA A 81 10.00 2.83 8.61
C ALA A 81 8.55 2.97 9.10
N ASN A 82 7.60 2.37 8.37
CA ASN A 82 6.20 2.29 8.78
C ASN A 82 5.84 0.83 9.11
N LEU A 83 5.83 0.51 10.38
CA LEU A 83 5.47 -0.82 10.88
C LEU A 83 3.96 -0.98 11.10
N GLY A 84 3.19 0.10 10.96
CA GLY A 84 1.73 0.10 11.13
C GLY A 84 0.93 -0.41 9.95
N GLN A 85 1.56 -0.70 8.82
CA GLN A 85 0.88 -1.18 7.60
C GLN A 85 -0.01 -2.39 7.86
N GLY A 86 0.45 -3.35 8.68
CA GLY A 86 -0.29 -4.54 9.03
C GLY A 86 -1.62 -4.25 9.75
N ALA A 87 -1.69 -3.18 10.54
CA ALA A 87 -2.92 -2.76 11.20
C ALA A 87 -4.00 -2.38 10.19
N PHE A 88 -3.66 -1.57 9.17
CA PHE A 88 -4.62 -1.15 8.14
C PHE A 88 -5.07 -2.31 7.26
N VAL A 89 -4.15 -3.22 6.92
CA VAL A 89 -4.48 -4.47 6.20
C VAL A 89 -5.46 -5.31 7.02
N GLY A 90 -5.20 -5.48 8.32
CA GLY A 90 -6.08 -6.22 9.22
C GLY A 90 -7.46 -5.57 9.35
N ILE A 91 -7.53 -4.25 9.57
CA ILE A 91 -8.81 -3.52 9.66
C ILE A 91 -9.62 -3.69 8.38
N GLY A 92 -9.00 -3.51 7.21
CA GLY A 92 -9.65 -3.70 5.92
C GLY A 92 -10.16 -5.14 5.74
N ALA A 93 -9.31 -6.12 5.99
CA ALA A 93 -9.66 -7.54 5.84
C ALA A 93 -10.80 -7.98 6.76
N TYR A 94 -10.76 -7.64 8.05
CA TYR A 94 -11.83 -7.96 8.98
C TYR A 94 -13.12 -7.21 8.68
N SER A 95 -13.05 -5.95 8.25
CA SER A 95 -14.24 -5.20 7.83
C SER A 95 -14.95 -5.89 6.67
N VAL A 96 -14.21 -6.32 5.65
CA VAL A 96 -14.75 -7.06 4.50
C VAL A 96 -15.29 -8.42 4.97
N ALA A 97 -14.53 -9.17 5.76
CA ALA A 97 -14.93 -10.48 6.26
C ALA A 97 -16.25 -10.41 7.04
N ILE A 98 -16.36 -9.44 7.96
CA ILE A 98 -17.58 -9.26 8.76
C ILE A 98 -18.75 -8.85 7.89
N LEU A 99 -18.59 -7.96 6.92
CA LEU A 99 -19.69 -7.45 6.11
C LEU A 99 -20.13 -8.42 5.01
N ALA A 100 -19.19 -9.12 4.35
CA ALA A 100 -19.47 -9.99 3.21
C ALA A 100 -19.95 -11.40 3.59
N THR A 101 -19.67 -11.86 4.83
CA THR A 101 -20.05 -13.21 5.25
C THR A 101 -21.58 -13.35 5.34
N PRO A 102 -22.18 -14.41 4.76
CA PRO A 102 -23.62 -14.68 4.85
C PRO A 102 -24.10 -14.84 6.29
N VAL A 103 -25.33 -14.37 6.59
CA VAL A 103 -25.92 -14.40 7.93
C VAL A 103 -25.92 -15.80 8.56
N ALA A 104 -26.17 -16.85 7.75
CA ALA A 104 -26.15 -18.23 8.25
C ALA A 104 -24.77 -18.63 8.78
N MET A 105 -23.69 -18.24 8.09
CA MET A 105 -22.32 -18.52 8.51
C MET A 105 -21.87 -17.64 9.68
N LYS A 106 -22.39 -16.41 9.77
CA LYS A 106 -22.12 -15.51 10.90
C LYS A 106 -22.63 -16.05 12.22
N LYS A 107 -23.81 -16.65 12.24
CA LYS A 107 -24.35 -17.30 13.44
C LYS A 107 -23.43 -18.39 14.00
N LEU A 108 -22.65 -19.05 13.15
CA LEU A 108 -21.64 -20.03 13.53
C LEU A 108 -20.29 -19.41 13.89
N SER A 109 -19.91 -18.36 13.16
CA SER A 109 -18.60 -17.72 13.33
C SER A 109 -18.57 -16.71 14.46
N ILE A 110 -19.56 -15.81 14.56
CA ILE A 110 -19.66 -14.71 15.50
C ILE A 110 -21.09 -14.60 16.07
N PRO A 111 -21.54 -15.58 16.89
CA PRO A 111 -22.93 -15.63 17.38
C PRO A 111 -23.31 -14.41 18.22
N HIS A 112 -22.36 -13.79 18.92
CA HIS A 112 -22.55 -12.63 19.79
C HIS A 112 -22.09 -11.31 19.16
N ALA A 113 -22.08 -11.21 17.81
CA ALA A 113 -21.62 -10.01 17.13
C ALA A 113 -22.38 -8.76 17.62
N PRO A 114 -21.69 -7.73 18.13
CA PRO A 114 -22.30 -6.51 18.63
C PRO A 114 -22.90 -5.69 17.48
N PHE A 115 -23.73 -4.69 17.84
CA PHE A 115 -24.33 -3.71 16.89
C PHE A 115 -25.22 -4.31 15.80
N GLY A 116 -25.72 -5.54 15.96
CA GLY A 116 -26.55 -6.20 14.94
C GLY A 116 -25.79 -6.64 13.68
N LEU A 117 -24.47 -6.59 13.69
CA LEU A 117 -23.62 -6.98 12.55
C LEU A 117 -23.81 -8.46 12.13
N GLY A 118 -24.28 -9.32 13.06
CA GLY A 118 -24.62 -10.71 12.78
C GLY A 118 -25.78 -10.89 11.79
N GLN A 119 -26.63 -9.86 11.61
CA GLN A 119 -27.81 -9.92 10.74
C GLN A 119 -27.61 -9.19 9.40
N ILE A 120 -26.54 -8.43 9.25
CA ILE A 120 -26.25 -7.63 8.05
C ILE A 120 -25.31 -8.42 7.15
N ALA A 121 -25.75 -8.82 5.95
CA ALA A 121 -24.86 -9.34 4.91
C ALA A 121 -25.04 -8.44 3.69
N ILE A 122 -23.97 -7.87 3.19
CA ILE A 122 -23.97 -7.02 1.99
C ILE A 122 -23.19 -7.69 0.87
N ASP A 123 -23.44 -7.22 -0.34
CA ASP A 123 -22.69 -7.66 -1.51
C ASP A 123 -21.19 -7.50 -1.26
N PRO A 124 -20.35 -8.50 -1.60
CA PRO A 124 -18.92 -8.48 -1.34
C PRO A 124 -18.17 -7.31 -1.98
N LEU A 125 -18.65 -6.78 -3.10
CA LEU A 125 -18.07 -5.59 -3.70
C LEU A 125 -18.33 -4.35 -2.82
N LEU A 126 -19.55 -4.22 -2.32
CA LEU A 126 -19.90 -3.14 -1.38
C LEU A 126 -19.17 -3.31 -0.05
N ALA A 127 -19.00 -4.56 0.42
CA ALA A 127 -18.19 -4.85 1.60
C ALA A 127 -16.71 -4.44 1.40
N ALA A 128 -16.15 -4.68 0.22
CA ALA A 128 -14.79 -4.25 -0.11
C ALA A 128 -14.66 -2.72 -0.11
N LEU A 129 -15.63 -2.00 -0.69
CA LEU A 129 -15.65 -0.53 -0.65
C LEU A 129 -15.82 0.01 0.78
N ALA A 130 -16.67 -0.62 1.59
CA ALA A 130 -16.83 -0.26 2.99
C ALA A 130 -15.54 -0.51 3.80
N GLY A 131 -14.87 -1.66 3.59
CA GLY A 131 -13.59 -1.98 4.21
C GLY A 131 -12.49 -0.99 3.83
N LEU A 132 -12.44 -0.59 2.55
CA LEU A 132 -11.55 0.46 2.07
C LEU A 132 -11.83 1.80 2.77
N GLY A 133 -13.11 2.17 2.89
CA GLY A 133 -13.53 3.40 3.57
C GLY A 133 -13.14 3.40 5.05
N ILE A 134 -13.46 2.32 5.77
CA ILE A 134 -13.14 2.18 7.22
C ILE A 134 -11.63 2.23 7.43
N SER A 135 -10.86 1.44 6.69
CA SER A 135 -9.41 1.45 6.79
C SER A 135 -8.83 2.81 6.41
N GLY A 136 -9.40 3.48 5.38
CA GLY A 136 -9.01 4.82 4.96
C GLY A 136 -9.25 5.89 6.03
N ILE A 137 -10.41 5.88 6.69
CA ILE A 137 -10.71 6.80 7.80
C ILE A 137 -9.72 6.61 8.94
N VAL A 138 -9.47 5.36 9.36
CA VAL A 138 -8.48 5.07 10.41
C VAL A 138 -7.08 5.53 9.97
N ALA A 139 -6.70 5.31 8.70
CA ALA A 139 -5.41 5.76 8.17
C ALA A 139 -5.27 7.28 8.19
N VAL A 140 -6.31 8.04 7.84
CA VAL A 140 -6.31 9.51 7.91
C VAL A 140 -6.17 9.99 9.36
N LEU A 141 -6.97 9.45 10.27
CA LEU A 141 -6.92 9.84 11.68
C LEU A 141 -5.55 9.58 12.32
N THR A 142 -4.99 8.39 12.08
CA THR A 142 -3.65 8.06 12.58
C THR A 142 -2.56 8.82 11.85
N GLY A 143 -2.71 9.06 10.56
CA GLY A 143 -1.78 9.83 9.74
C GLY A 143 -1.65 11.27 10.20
N LEU A 144 -2.75 11.92 10.63
CA LEU A 144 -2.72 13.28 11.19
C LEU A 144 -1.89 13.36 12.49
N VAL A 145 -1.91 12.30 13.30
CA VAL A 145 -1.08 12.23 14.52
C VAL A 145 0.38 11.98 14.15
N ILE A 146 0.64 11.03 13.25
CA ILE A 146 1.99 10.66 12.81
C ILE A 146 2.68 11.83 12.09
N ALA A 147 1.95 12.62 11.32
CA ALA A 147 2.49 13.77 10.58
C ALA A 147 3.12 14.85 11.48
N ARG A 148 2.81 14.84 12.77
CA ARG A 148 3.39 15.77 13.76
C ARG A 148 4.69 15.26 14.39
N LEU A 149 5.06 14.03 14.08
CA LEU A 149 6.22 13.34 14.65
C LEU A 149 7.34 13.23 13.61
N SER A 150 8.57 13.21 14.07
CA SER A 150 9.76 13.08 13.21
C SER A 150 10.40 11.71 13.33
N GLY A 151 10.87 11.16 12.21
CA GLY A 151 11.78 10.03 12.12
C GLY A 151 11.45 8.84 13.04
N GLU A 152 12.26 8.62 14.05
CA GLU A 152 12.18 7.46 14.95
C GLU A 152 10.88 7.43 15.77
N ALA A 153 10.39 8.60 16.22
CA ALA A 153 9.13 8.68 16.95
C ALA A 153 7.93 8.22 16.13
N ALA A 154 7.92 8.54 14.83
CA ALA A 154 6.89 8.07 13.91
C ALA A 154 6.94 6.54 13.75
N THR A 155 8.13 5.94 13.67
CA THR A 155 8.32 4.49 13.59
C THR A 155 7.79 3.79 14.84
N ILE A 156 8.12 4.29 16.03
CA ILE A 156 7.65 3.73 17.31
C ILE A 156 6.12 3.83 17.40
N LEU A 157 5.54 4.97 17.01
CA LEU A 157 4.08 5.14 17.04
C LEU A 157 3.36 4.18 16.08
N THR A 158 3.88 4.01 14.86
CA THR A 158 3.28 3.07 13.89
C THR A 158 3.36 1.63 14.36
N PHE A 159 4.46 1.24 15.01
CA PHE A 159 4.58 -0.08 15.65
C PHE A 159 3.59 -0.24 16.80
N SER A 160 3.48 0.76 17.66
CA SER A 160 2.51 0.74 18.78
C SER A 160 1.07 0.63 18.26
N LEU A 161 0.72 1.34 17.18
CA LEU A 161 -0.57 1.22 16.52
C LEU A 161 -0.84 -0.23 16.07
N MET A 162 0.15 -0.86 15.43
CA MET A 162 0.02 -2.26 15.01
C MET A 162 -0.24 -3.19 16.20
N MET A 163 0.49 -3.00 17.30
CA MET A 163 0.33 -3.82 18.50
C MET A 163 -1.04 -3.61 19.16
N ILE A 164 -1.54 -2.37 19.20
CA ILE A 164 -2.88 -2.05 19.72
C ILE A 164 -3.95 -2.73 18.88
N VAL A 165 -3.92 -2.57 17.57
CA VAL A 165 -4.90 -3.17 16.64
C VAL A 165 -4.85 -4.70 16.73
N HIS A 166 -3.65 -5.29 16.77
CA HIS A 166 -3.48 -6.73 16.95
C HIS A 166 -4.07 -7.21 18.28
N SER A 167 -3.82 -6.49 19.38
CA SER A 167 -4.40 -6.78 20.68
C SER A 167 -5.93 -6.75 20.65
N VAL A 168 -6.52 -5.75 19.99
CA VAL A 168 -7.98 -5.67 19.80
C VAL A 168 -8.51 -6.88 19.04
N PHE A 169 -7.84 -7.31 17.96
CA PHE A 169 -8.27 -8.47 17.18
C PHE A 169 -8.23 -9.77 17.97
N ILE A 170 -7.26 -9.93 18.86
CA ILE A 170 -7.13 -11.15 19.68
C ILE A 170 -8.13 -11.15 20.85
N HIS A 171 -8.30 -10.03 21.53
CA HIS A 171 -9.07 -9.99 22.78
C HIS A 171 -10.57 -9.75 22.55
N TRP A 172 -10.96 -9.11 21.45
CA TRP A 172 -12.38 -8.92 21.14
C TRP A 172 -12.95 -10.11 20.35
N THR A 173 -13.10 -11.23 21.04
CA THR A 173 -13.48 -12.52 20.44
C THR A 173 -14.87 -12.53 19.82
N ASP A 174 -15.80 -11.72 20.34
CA ASP A 174 -17.19 -11.63 19.85
C ASP A 174 -17.27 -11.04 18.43
N LEU A 175 -16.28 -10.24 18.02
CA LEU A 175 -16.26 -9.60 16.70
C LEU A 175 -15.20 -10.19 15.76
N PHE A 176 -13.99 -10.46 16.26
CA PHE A 176 -12.85 -10.86 15.45
C PHE A 176 -12.43 -12.33 15.63
N LYS A 177 -13.13 -13.10 16.46
CA LYS A 177 -12.79 -14.49 16.80
C LYS A 177 -11.43 -14.72 17.49
N GLY A 178 -10.70 -13.68 17.82
CA GLY A 178 -9.40 -13.81 18.47
C GLY A 178 -8.37 -14.51 17.58
N ALA A 179 -7.69 -15.52 18.13
CA ALA A 179 -6.66 -16.29 17.41
C ALA A 179 -7.24 -17.33 16.44
N GLN A 180 -8.56 -17.50 16.35
CA GLN A 180 -9.18 -18.47 15.47
C GLN A 180 -9.35 -17.91 14.06
N ALA A 181 -9.26 -18.81 13.06
CA ALA A 181 -9.52 -18.41 11.67
C ALA A 181 -10.98 -18.03 11.46
N PHE A 182 -11.22 -16.92 10.75
CA PHE A 182 -12.55 -16.53 10.30
C PHE A 182 -12.92 -17.38 9.09
N PHE A 183 -14.04 -18.10 9.14
CA PHE A 183 -14.47 -18.98 8.06
C PHE A 183 -15.83 -18.56 7.49
N GLY A 184 -16.17 -19.09 6.30
CA GLY A 184 -17.42 -18.80 5.63
C GLY A 184 -17.41 -17.52 4.80
N ILE A 185 -16.24 -16.94 4.55
CA ILE A 185 -16.10 -15.78 3.66
C ILE A 185 -16.30 -16.25 2.21
N PRO A 186 -17.18 -15.63 1.42
CA PRO A 186 -17.37 -16.00 0.02
C PRO A 186 -16.12 -15.73 -0.80
N GLN A 187 -15.64 -16.76 -1.51
CA GLN A 187 -14.47 -16.63 -2.39
C GLN A 187 -14.90 -16.06 -3.75
N ILE A 188 -14.87 -14.75 -3.88
CA ILE A 188 -15.27 -14.05 -5.11
C ILE A 188 -14.05 -13.62 -5.92
N VAL A 189 -12.91 -13.50 -5.26
CA VAL A 189 -11.66 -13.00 -5.82
C VAL A 189 -10.78 -14.19 -6.21
N GLY A 190 -10.48 -14.31 -7.50
CA GLY A 190 -9.57 -15.33 -8.02
C GLY A 190 -8.20 -14.75 -8.38
N LEU A 191 -7.30 -15.62 -8.88
CA LEU A 191 -5.97 -15.20 -9.33
C LEU A 191 -6.01 -14.10 -10.42
N PRO A 192 -6.94 -14.13 -11.42
CA PRO A 192 -7.00 -13.04 -12.42
C PRO A 192 -7.27 -11.67 -11.81
N THR A 193 -8.17 -11.61 -10.83
CA THR A 193 -8.48 -10.34 -10.13
C THR A 193 -7.31 -9.88 -9.27
N ALA A 194 -6.57 -10.79 -8.64
CA ALA A 194 -5.36 -10.46 -7.88
C ALA A 194 -4.25 -9.91 -8.79
N ILE A 195 -4.07 -10.46 -9.99
CA ILE A 195 -3.14 -9.94 -11.01
C ILE A 195 -3.56 -8.53 -11.43
N ALA A 196 -4.84 -8.32 -11.75
CA ALA A 196 -5.36 -7.01 -12.14
C ALA A 196 -5.15 -5.97 -11.03
N ALA A 197 -5.41 -6.33 -9.77
CA ALA A 197 -5.17 -5.48 -8.61
C ALA A 197 -3.67 -5.17 -8.44
N ALA A 198 -2.78 -6.15 -8.63
CA ALA A 198 -1.34 -5.95 -8.56
C ALA A 198 -0.84 -4.98 -9.64
N VAL A 199 -1.32 -5.12 -10.87
CA VAL A 199 -1.02 -4.18 -11.97
C VAL A 199 -1.50 -2.77 -11.63
N ALA A 200 -2.74 -2.64 -11.15
CA ALA A 200 -3.27 -1.34 -10.70
C ALA A 200 -2.42 -0.75 -9.57
N GLY A 201 -2.02 -1.57 -8.58
CA GLY A 201 -1.12 -1.16 -7.50
C GLY A 201 0.24 -0.66 -8.01
N ILE A 202 0.85 -1.35 -8.98
CA ILE A 202 2.11 -0.94 -9.62
C ILE A 202 1.95 0.42 -10.32
N VAL A 203 0.86 0.60 -11.07
CA VAL A 203 0.57 1.86 -11.76
C VAL A 203 0.41 3.00 -10.76
N ILE A 204 -0.39 2.79 -9.72
CA ILE A 204 -0.62 3.79 -8.65
C ILE A 204 0.71 4.14 -7.97
N ALA A 205 1.52 3.14 -7.60
CA ALA A 205 2.81 3.35 -6.96
C ALA A 205 3.78 4.16 -7.83
N ARG A 206 3.78 3.92 -9.14
CA ARG A 206 4.60 4.68 -10.11
C ARG A 206 4.10 6.10 -10.28
N LEU A 207 2.80 6.30 -10.44
CA LEU A 207 2.21 7.63 -10.52
C LEU A 207 2.44 8.43 -9.25
N PHE A 208 2.32 7.80 -8.09
CA PHE A 208 2.64 8.43 -6.81
C PHE A 208 4.10 8.87 -6.73
N LYS A 209 5.03 7.98 -7.12
CA LYS A 209 6.47 8.26 -7.11
C LYS A 209 6.84 9.49 -7.93
N ASP A 210 6.17 9.69 -9.06
CA ASP A 210 6.44 10.80 -9.99
C ASP A 210 5.52 12.02 -9.74
N SER A 211 4.59 11.92 -8.77
CA SER A 211 3.73 13.02 -8.35
C SER A 211 4.50 14.06 -7.51
N ARG A 212 3.92 15.27 -7.40
CA ARG A 212 4.48 16.32 -6.54
C ARG A 212 4.66 15.86 -5.09
N ALA A 213 3.68 15.11 -4.56
CA ALA A 213 3.74 14.56 -3.21
C ALA A 213 4.89 13.57 -3.05
N GLY A 214 5.08 12.64 -3.99
CA GLY A 214 6.20 11.68 -3.97
C GLY A 214 7.58 12.35 -4.09
N LEU A 215 7.67 13.41 -4.90
CA LEU A 215 8.90 14.20 -5.04
C LEU A 215 9.23 14.96 -3.75
N GLN A 216 8.24 15.62 -3.14
CA GLN A 216 8.41 16.32 -1.86
C GLN A 216 8.80 15.36 -0.74
N LEU A 217 8.19 14.16 -0.70
CA LEU A 217 8.51 13.16 0.30
C LEU A 217 9.97 12.68 0.18
N ARG A 218 10.47 12.49 -1.04
CA ARG A 218 11.88 12.14 -1.28
C ARG A 218 12.84 13.28 -0.95
N ALA A 219 12.48 14.51 -1.32
CA ALA A 219 13.28 15.67 -0.96
C ALA A 219 13.40 15.85 0.56
N SER A 220 12.33 15.58 1.31
CA SER A 220 12.35 15.62 2.78
C SER A 220 13.20 14.53 3.41
N ALA A 221 13.36 13.38 2.74
CA ALA A 221 14.21 12.29 3.19
C ALA A 221 15.70 12.61 3.06
N GLU A 222 16.09 13.39 2.04
CA GLU A 222 17.49 13.80 1.81
C GLU A 222 17.88 15.00 2.65
N SER A 223 17.03 16.03 2.75
CA SER A 223 17.28 17.22 3.54
C SER A 223 15.97 17.94 3.89
N LEU A 224 15.73 18.14 5.19
CA LEU A 224 14.61 18.92 5.70
C LEU A 224 14.67 20.40 5.26
N LEU A 225 15.87 20.91 5.01
CA LEU A 225 16.08 22.29 4.54
C LEU A 225 15.73 22.42 3.05
N ALA A 226 16.08 21.42 2.23
CA ALA A 226 15.73 21.39 0.82
C ALA A 226 14.21 21.23 0.60
N ALA A 227 13.53 20.45 1.43
CA ALA A 227 12.09 20.25 1.34
C ALA A 227 11.26 21.52 1.61
N LYS A 228 11.80 22.47 2.38
CA LYS A 228 11.15 23.77 2.66
C LYS A 228 11.34 24.81 1.54
N ALA A 229 12.21 24.51 0.56
CA ALA A 229 12.49 25.40 -0.56
C ALA A 229 11.60 25.12 -1.80
N PHE A 230 10.81 24.05 -1.78
CA PHE A 230 9.83 23.66 -2.80
C PHE A 230 8.40 23.81 -2.27
#